data_226e4ac7f328b412ca2114fac8239799
#
_entry.id   226e4ac7f328b412ca2114fac8239799
#
_cell.length_a   1.000
_cell.length_b   1.000
_cell.length_c   1.000
_cell.angle_alpha   90.00
_cell.angle_beta   90.00
_cell.angle_gamma   90.00
#
_symmetry.space_group_name_H-M   'P 1'
#
loop_
_entity.id
_entity.type
_entity.pdbx_description
1 polymer ?
#
loop_
_entity_poly.entity_id
_entity_poly.type
_entity_poly.pdbx_seq_one_letter_code
_entity_poly.pdbx_strand_id
1 'polypeptide(L)'
;MRNVSALLTCIFVLALAAGALAEDKTYGEGVTGKDLVLVSDLLAKPDEFIGKTVRVKGTAVGVCAHRGCWINVAGDKEGETVRVKVQDGVIVFPPEIVGDTVIAEGVWTANELTMEQTKKVCAAEARKEGKEFDEGEVTTCMTLYQISGTGAVVVASTQ
;
A
#
# COMPACT_ATOMS: atom_id res chain seq x y z
N MET A 1 -72.07 26.58 -19.19
CA MET A 1 -71.58 25.44 -19.60
C MET A 1 -70.11 25.72 -19.87
N ARG A 2 -69.29 25.64 -18.88
CA ARG A 2 -67.92 26.15 -18.98
C ARG A 2 -66.95 25.04 -18.64
N ASN A 3 -66.16 24.67 -19.63
CA ASN A 3 -65.09 23.68 -19.50
C ASN A 3 -63.92 24.34 -18.77
N VAL A 4 -63.60 23.85 -17.60
CA VAL A 4 -62.39 24.24 -16.87
C VAL A 4 -61.36 23.15 -17.19
N SER A 5 -60.47 23.49 -18.09
CA SER A 5 -59.31 22.63 -18.44
C SER A 5 -58.26 22.78 -17.35
N ALA A 6 -58.12 21.76 -16.54
CA ALA A 6 -57.05 21.71 -15.55
C ALA A 6 -55.74 21.27 -16.21
N LEU A 7 -54.82 22.24 -16.40
CA LEU A 7 -53.44 21.98 -16.80
C LEU A 7 -52.70 21.34 -15.61
N LEU A 8 -52.46 20.03 -15.68
CA LEU A 8 -51.57 19.35 -14.77
C LEU A 8 -50.12 19.57 -15.21
N THR A 9 -49.45 20.50 -14.58
CA THR A 9 -48.02 20.77 -14.80
C THR A 9 -47.23 19.69 -14.04
N CYS A 10 -46.78 18.65 -14.76
CA CYS A 10 -45.86 17.68 -14.25
C CYS A 10 -44.48 18.31 -14.12
N ILE A 11 -44.09 18.74 -12.92
CA ILE A 11 -42.74 19.17 -12.60
C ILE A 11 -41.90 17.88 -12.46
N PHE A 12 -41.16 17.57 -13.50
CA PHE A 12 -40.16 16.48 -13.49
C PHE A 12 -38.93 17.01 -12.73
N VAL A 13 -38.87 16.73 -11.44
CA VAL A 13 -37.68 17.01 -10.65
C VAL A 13 -36.59 16.01 -11.05
N LEU A 14 -35.70 16.47 -11.93
CA LEU A 14 -34.51 15.74 -12.29
C LEU A 14 -33.56 15.80 -11.08
N ALA A 15 -33.60 14.79 -10.20
CA ALA A 15 -32.63 14.64 -9.13
C ALA A 15 -31.28 14.34 -9.79
N LEU A 16 -30.40 15.34 -9.90
CA LEU A 16 -28.98 15.12 -10.17
C LEU A 16 -28.44 14.38 -8.96
N ALA A 17 -28.31 13.06 -9.08
CA ALA A 17 -27.44 12.30 -8.20
C ALA A 17 -26.00 12.73 -8.51
N ALA A 18 -25.50 13.72 -7.76
CA ALA A 18 -24.08 14.02 -7.69
C ALA A 18 -23.43 12.79 -7.06
N GLY A 19 -22.98 11.85 -7.88
CA GLY A 19 -22.11 10.79 -7.44
C GLY A 19 -20.87 11.46 -6.83
N ALA A 20 -20.67 11.28 -5.53
CA ALA A 20 -19.44 11.68 -4.88
C ALA A 20 -18.33 10.91 -5.57
N LEU A 21 -17.55 11.59 -6.43
CA LEU A 21 -16.31 11.03 -6.94
C LEU A 21 -15.41 10.85 -5.73
N ALA A 22 -15.12 9.60 -5.40
CA ALA A 22 -14.13 9.32 -4.39
C ALA A 22 -12.79 9.90 -4.88
N GLU A 23 -12.16 10.73 -4.05
CA GLU A 23 -10.95 11.45 -4.42
C GLU A 23 -9.73 10.66 -3.96
N ASP A 24 -8.70 10.62 -4.81
CA ASP A 24 -7.42 10.00 -4.47
C ASP A 24 -6.81 10.67 -3.24
N LYS A 25 -6.35 9.88 -2.29
CA LYS A 25 -5.75 10.38 -1.05
C LYS A 25 -4.23 10.34 -1.13
N THR A 26 -3.61 11.51 -1.04
CA THR A 26 -2.16 11.67 -1.10
C THR A 26 -1.53 11.68 0.28
N TYR A 27 -0.40 10.98 0.42
CA TYR A 27 0.42 10.90 1.62
C TYR A 27 1.85 11.35 1.32
N GLY A 28 2.44 12.15 2.22
CA GLY A 28 3.79 12.70 2.05
C GLY A 28 3.92 13.55 0.80
N GLU A 29 4.98 13.34 0.04
CA GLU A 29 5.24 14.07 -1.21
C GLU A 29 4.36 13.58 -2.38
N GLY A 30 3.52 12.59 -2.15
CA GLY A 30 2.76 11.93 -3.19
C GLY A 30 3.64 11.07 -4.09
N VAL A 31 3.26 11.02 -5.37
CA VAL A 31 3.96 10.24 -6.41
C VAL A 31 4.29 11.16 -7.57
N THR A 32 5.55 11.34 -7.89
CA THR A 32 6.01 12.35 -8.83
C THR A 32 6.32 11.82 -10.23
N GLY A 33 6.70 10.58 -10.37
CA GLY A 33 7.05 9.99 -11.65
C GLY A 33 5.91 9.19 -12.30
N LYS A 34 6.17 8.65 -13.49
CA LYS A 34 5.19 7.91 -14.29
C LYS A 34 5.48 6.41 -14.40
N ASP A 35 6.76 6.04 -14.35
CA ASP A 35 7.17 4.65 -14.61
C ASP A 35 6.97 3.80 -13.35
N LEU A 36 6.22 2.72 -13.50
CA LEU A 36 6.00 1.74 -12.46
C LEU A 36 6.99 0.59 -12.60
N VAL A 37 7.51 0.10 -11.47
CA VAL A 37 8.29 -1.12 -11.38
C VAL A 37 7.39 -2.20 -10.79
N LEU A 38 7.42 -3.39 -11.36
CA LEU A 38 6.67 -4.53 -10.81
C LEU A 38 7.31 -4.97 -9.49
N VAL A 39 6.48 -5.34 -8.52
CA VAL A 39 6.97 -5.88 -7.25
C VAL A 39 7.77 -7.17 -7.48
N SER A 40 7.32 -8.00 -8.42
CA SER A 40 8.02 -9.21 -8.82
C SER A 40 9.43 -8.95 -9.37
N ASP A 41 9.64 -7.87 -10.10
CA ASP A 41 10.97 -7.51 -10.62
C ASP A 41 11.90 -7.04 -9.50
N LEU A 42 11.39 -6.24 -8.54
CA LEU A 42 12.15 -5.83 -7.36
C LEU A 42 12.60 -7.02 -6.52
N LEU A 43 11.72 -8.01 -6.34
CA LEU A 43 12.01 -9.19 -5.53
C LEU A 43 12.91 -10.20 -6.26
N ALA A 44 12.81 -10.30 -7.59
CA ALA A 44 13.64 -11.20 -8.39
C ALA A 44 15.09 -10.71 -8.50
N LYS A 45 15.30 -9.39 -8.52
CA LYS A 45 16.62 -8.78 -8.71
C LYS A 45 16.86 -7.60 -7.76
N PRO A 46 16.76 -7.83 -6.46
CA PRO A 46 16.72 -6.72 -5.49
C PRO A 46 17.96 -5.84 -5.54
N ASP A 47 19.14 -6.41 -5.80
CA ASP A 47 20.40 -5.68 -5.81
C ASP A 47 20.51 -4.69 -6.98
N GLU A 48 19.83 -4.96 -8.09
CA GLU A 48 19.85 -4.06 -9.26
C GLU A 48 19.16 -2.72 -8.98
N PHE A 49 18.29 -2.66 -7.98
CA PHE A 49 17.50 -1.47 -7.65
C PHE A 49 18.00 -0.70 -6.43
N ILE A 50 18.96 -1.22 -5.66
CA ILE A 50 19.49 -0.55 -4.47
C ILE A 50 19.90 0.90 -4.78
N GLY A 51 19.40 1.83 -3.96
CA GLY A 51 19.65 3.27 -4.10
C GLY A 51 18.85 3.97 -5.19
N LYS A 52 18.08 3.24 -6.00
CA LYS A 52 17.23 3.85 -7.03
C LYS A 52 15.88 4.24 -6.46
N THR A 53 15.33 5.35 -6.93
CA THR A 53 13.92 5.67 -6.69
C THR A 53 13.06 4.73 -7.52
N VAL A 54 12.17 4.03 -6.84
CA VAL A 54 11.22 3.09 -7.44
C VAL A 54 9.80 3.51 -7.13
N ARG A 55 8.90 3.10 -7.99
CA ARG A 55 7.47 3.32 -7.82
C ARG A 55 6.75 2.01 -8.08
N VAL A 56 5.95 1.60 -7.12
CA VAL A 56 5.17 0.37 -7.20
C VAL A 56 3.68 0.69 -7.11
N LYS A 57 2.88 -0.14 -7.78
CA LYS A 57 1.42 -0.13 -7.65
C LYS A 57 0.96 -1.50 -7.19
N GLY A 58 0.05 -1.53 -6.25
CA GLY A 58 -0.52 -2.78 -5.75
C GLY A 58 -1.60 -2.54 -4.72
N THR A 59 -1.99 -3.59 -4.02
CA THR A 59 -3.00 -3.54 -2.96
C THR A 59 -2.33 -3.45 -1.60
N ALA A 60 -2.73 -2.53 -0.75
CA ALA A 60 -2.28 -2.48 0.63
C ALA A 60 -2.85 -3.71 1.38
N VAL A 61 -1.97 -4.60 1.85
CA VAL A 61 -2.35 -5.83 2.56
C VAL A 61 -1.97 -5.82 4.03
N GLY A 62 -1.36 -4.75 4.51
CA GLY A 62 -1.03 -4.57 5.91
C GLY A 62 -0.51 -3.18 6.20
N VAL A 63 -0.80 -2.68 7.39
CA VAL A 63 -0.39 -1.38 7.91
C VAL A 63 0.17 -1.55 9.31
N CYS A 64 1.15 -0.73 9.68
CA CYS A 64 1.68 -0.69 11.05
C CYS A 64 0.58 -0.30 12.05
N ALA A 65 0.17 -1.25 12.89
CA ALA A 65 -0.92 -1.06 13.86
C ALA A 65 -0.64 0.03 14.91
N HIS A 66 0.63 0.32 15.20
CA HIS A 66 0.98 1.26 16.27
C HIS A 66 1.12 2.70 15.77
N ARG A 67 1.77 2.91 14.63
CA ARG A 67 2.17 4.25 14.17
C ARG A 67 1.83 4.53 12.72
N GLY A 68 1.30 3.57 11.96
CA GLY A 68 1.07 3.75 10.53
C GLY A 68 2.33 4.04 9.72
N CYS A 69 3.52 3.71 10.25
CA CYS A 69 4.80 4.10 9.65
C CYS A 69 5.32 3.14 8.56
N TRP A 70 4.56 2.14 8.21
CA TRP A 70 4.82 1.27 7.06
C TRP A 70 3.52 0.64 6.56
N ILE A 71 3.52 0.29 5.29
CA ILE A 71 2.51 -0.55 4.65
C ILE A 71 3.19 -1.71 3.93
N ASN A 72 2.50 -2.82 3.79
CA ASN A 72 2.87 -3.89 2.86
C ASN A 72 1.95 -3.78 1.63
N VAL A 73 2.57 -3.76 0.47
CA VAL A 73 1.89 -3.65 -0.83
C VAL A 73 2.05 -4.98 -1.56
N ALA A 74 0.93 -5.66 -1.83
CA ALA A 74 0.89 -6.83 -2.67
C ALA A 74 1.02 -6.43 -4.13
N GLY A 75 1.90 -7.10 -4.84
CA GLY A 75 2.24 -6.78 -6.21
C GLY A 75 1.45 -7.55 -7.25
N ASP A 76 2.12 -7.80 -8.35
CA ASP A 76 1.60 -8.42 -9.57
C ASP A 76 1.53 -9.96 -9.50
N LYS A 77 2.25 -10.57 -8.55
CA LYS A 77 2.19 -12.02 -8.32
C LYS A 77 1.65 -12.34 -6.94
N GLU A 78 0.88 -13.41 -6.87
CA GLU A 78 0.30 -13.91 -5.63
C GLU A 78 1.38 -14.26 -4.60
N GLY A 79 1.17 -13.82 -3.36
CA GLY A 79 2.09 -14.05 -2.25
C GLY A 79 3.28 -13.10 -2.20
N GLU A 80 3.58 -12.35 -3.26
CA GLU A 80 4.67 -11.37 -3.27
C GLU A 80 4.22 -10.02 -2.72
N THR A 81 4.95 -9.53 -1.73
CA THR A 81 4.70 -8.22 -1.11
C THR A 81 5.98 -7.44 -0.92
N VAL A 82 5.88 -6.13 -0.99
CA VAL A 82 6.97 -5.21 -0.66
C VAL A 82 6.56 -4.31 0.49
N ARG A 83 7.49 -4.07 1.42
CA ARG A 83 7.28 -3.09 2.48
C ARG A 83 7.66 -1.69 2.02
N VAL A 84 6.77 -0.75 2.24
CA VAL A 84 7.02 0.68 2.12
C VAL A 84 7.11 1.25 3.53
N LYS A 85 8.33 1.55 4.00
CA LYS A 85 8.59 2.16 5.30
C LYS A 85 8.79 3.66 5.11
N VAL A 86 8.05 4.43 5.86
CA VAL A 86 8.15 5.90 5.85
C VAL A 86 8.74 6.42 7.15
N GLN A 87 9.15 7.68 7.16
CA GLN A 87 9.67 8.32 8.36
C GLN A 87 8.57 8.42 9.43
N ASP A 88 8.89 7.97 10.65
CA ASP A 88 7.96 7.96 11.76
C ASP A 88 7.45 9.38 12.08
N GLY A 89 6.14 9.54 12.15
CA GLY A 89 5.48 10.81 12.47
C GLY A 89 5.39 11.82 11.32
N VAL A 90 6.03 11.57 10.18
CA VAL A 90 5.93 12.43 8.97
C VAL A 90 4.78 11.95 8.08
N ILE A 91 4.75 10.66 7.79
CA ILE A 91 3.64 10.02 7.08
C ILE A 91 3.00 9.00 8.02
N VAL A 92 1.68 9.03 8.10
CA VAL A 92 0.91 8.07 8.90
C VAL A 92 -0.16 7.45 8.02
N PHE A 93 0.01 6.18 7.73
CA PHE A 93 -0.99 5.40 7.01
C PHE A 93 -2.06 4.89 7.98
N PRO A 94 -3.33 5.19 7.75
CA PRO A 94 -4.41 4.68 8.59
C PRO A 94 -4.74 3.22 8.23
N PRO A 95 -5.24 2.43 9.19
CA PRO A 95 -5.57 1.01 8.95
C PRO A 95 -6.61 0.78 7.86
N GLU A 96 -7.47 1.76 7.61
CA GLU A 96 -8.59 1.70 6.67
C GLU A 96 -8.16 1.53 5.21
N ILE A 97 -6.88 1.84 4.87
CA ILE A 97 -6.38 1.66 3.50
C ILE A 97 -6.09 0.20 3.14
N VAL A 98 -6.19 -0.72 4.10
CA VAL A 98 -6.02 -2.15 3.80
C VAL A 98 -7.14 -2.62 2.88
N GLY A 99 -6.76 -3.14 1.73
CA GLY A 99 -7.66 -3.51 0.63
C GLY A 99 -7.70 -2.49 -0.51
N ASP A 100 -7.22 -1.26 -0.28
CA ASP A 100 -7.20 -0.23 -1.31
C ASP A 100 -6.01 -0.39 -2.27
N THR A 101 -6.18 0.12 -3.48
CA THR A 101 -5.07 0.26 -4.43
C THR A 101 -4.18 1.42 -4.01
N VAL A 102 -2.89 1.16 -3.89
CA VAL A 102 -1.87 2.15 -3.52
C VAL A 102 -0.81 2.25 -4.60
N ILE A 103 -0.40 3.47 -4.92
CA ILE A 103 0.83 3.74 -5.65
C ILE A 103 1.80 4.36 -4.64
N ALA A 104 2.96 3.74 -4.42
CA ALA A 104 3.95 4.23 -3.47
C ALA A 104 5.29 4.49 -4.16
N GLU A 105 5.97 5.55 -3.73
CA GLU A 105 7.25 5.99 -4.26
C GLU A 105 8.28 6.12 -3.15
N GLY A 106 9.53 5.78 -3.44
CA GLY A 106 10.65 5.95 -2.53
C GLY A 106 11.91 5.27 -3.02
N VAL A 107 12.95 5.28 -2.20
CA VAL A 107 14.24 4.67 -2.52
C VAL A 107 14.24 3.21 -2.10
N TRP A 108 14.63 2.31 -3.01
CA TRP A 108 14.82 0.90 -2.70
C TRP A 108 16.07 0.71 -1.85
N THR A 109 15.92 0.07 -0.70
CA THR A 109 17.01 -0.08 0.27
C THR A 109 17.17 -1.54 0.69
N ALA A 110 18.42 -1.93 0.95
CA ALA A 110 18.80 -3.18 1.57
C ALA A 110 19.28 -2.88 3.00
N ASN A 111 18.68 -3.53 3.98
CA ASN A 111 19.04 -3.36 5.38
C ASN A 111 19.48 -4.72 5.93
N GLU A 112 20.76 -4.86 6.22
CA GLU A 112 21.29 -6.05 6.86
C GLU A 112 20.82 -6.08 8.31
N LEU A 113 20.10 -7.13 8.68
CA LEU A 113 19.63 -7.33 10.04
C LEU A 113 20.74 -7.96 10.89
N THR A 114 20.82 -7.56 12.15
CA THR A 114 21.66 -8.28 13.10
C THR A 114 21.14 -9.72 13.28
N MET A 115 21.99 -10.62 13.80
CA MET A 115 21.60 -11.99 14.10
C MET A 115 20.36 -12.05 15.02
N GLU A 116 20.30 -11.19 16.03
CA GLU A 116 19.15 -11.10 16.94
C GLU A 116 17.88 -10.67 16.21
N GLN A 117 17.98 -9.66 15.33
CA GLN A 117 16.85 -9.20 14.52
C GLN A 117 16.40 -10.28 13.53
N THR A 118 17.36 -10.97 12.89
CA THR A 118 17.07 -12.07 11.96
C THR A 118 16.29 -13.17 12.68
N LYS A 119 16.74 -13.62 13.85
CA LYS A 119 16.04 -14.62 14.67
C LYS A 119 14.61 -14.20 15.02
N LYS A 120 14.41 -12.92 15.40
CA LYS A 120 13.07 -12.38 15.68
C LYS A 120 12.15 -12.44 14.46
N VAL A 121 12.67 -12.11 13.28
CA VAL A 121 11.89 -12.19 12.02
C VAL A 121 11.54 -13.65 11.71
N CYS A 122 12.51 -14.56 11.73
CA CYS A 122 12.28 -15.99 11.47
C CYS A 122 11.27 -16.59 12.45
N ALA A 123 11.38 -16.27 13.74
CA ALA A 123 10.43 -16.73 14.75
C ALA A 123 9.01 -16.20 14.51
N ALA A 124 8.89 -14.95 14.05
CA ALA A 124 7.59 -14.34 13.73
C ALA A 124 6.93 -15.00 12.50
N GLU A 125 7.73 -15.30 11.47
CA GLU A 125 7.23 -16.00 10.28
C GLU A 125 6.83 -17.43 10.59
N ALA A 126 7.67 -18.21 11.31
CA ALA A 126 7.33 -19.56 11.74
C ALA A 126 6.03 -19.60 12.54
N ARG A 127 5.82 -18.63 13.44
CA ARG A 127 4.57 -18.52 14.22
C ARG A 127 3.35 -18.27 13.35
N LYS A 128 3.47 -17.44 12.31
CA LYS A 128 2.37 -17.19 11.35
C LYS A 128 2.01 -18.46 10.57
N GLU A 129 3.02 -19.25 10.24
CA GLU A 129 2.85 -20.53 9.52
C GLU A 129 2.47 -21.70 10.43
N GLY A 130 2.38 -21.50 11.75
CA GLY A 130 2.10 -22.56 12.73
C GLY A 130 3.22 -23.59 12.86
N LYS A 131 4.46 -23.19 12.53
CA LYS A 131 5.66 -24.03 12.61
C LYS A 131 6.42 -23.79 13.90
N GLU A 132 7.14 -24.82 14.38
CA GLU A 132 8.13 -24.67 15.45
C GLU A 132 9.35 -23.90 14.89
N PHE A 133 9.99 -23.14 15.76
CA PHE A 133 11.16 -22.34 15.43
C PHE A 133 12.34 -22.72 16.33
N ASP A 134 13.45 -23.14 15.71
CA ASP A 134 14.73 -23.36 16.40
C ASP A 134 15.70 -22.22 16.08
N GLU A 135 16.05 -21.45 17.10
CA GLU A 135 17.02 -20.35 16.96
C GLU A 135 18.42 -20.84 16.53
N GLY A 136 18.78 -22.09 16.79
CA GLY A 136 20.05 -22.67 16.42
C GLY A 136 20.22 -22.88 14.91
N GLU A 137 19.12 -23.00 14.18
CA GLU A 137 19.15 -23.14 12.71
C GLU A 137 19.47 -21.83 11.99
N VAL A 138 19.33 -20.69 12.66
CA VAL A 138 19.63 -19.37 12.07
C VAL A 138 21.11 -19.09 12.20
N THR A 139 21.86 -19.30 11.11
CA THR A 139 23.33 -19.18 11.08
C THR A 139 23.85 -17.97 10.33
N THR A 140 22.99 -17.29 9.56
CA THR A 140 23.35 -16.13 8.74
C THR A 140 22.38 -14.95 8.99
N CYS A 141 22.89 -13.72 8.85
CA CYS A 141 22.07 -12.52 8.91
C CYS A 141 21.18 -12.41 7.66
N MET A 142 19.95 -11.93 7.84
CA MET A 142 19.01 -11.70 6.76
C MET A 142 19.15 -10.25 6.25
N THR A 143 19.04 -10.05 4.94
CA THR A 143 18.87 -8.72 4.35
C THR A 143 17.40 -8.44 4.16
N LEU A 144 16.92 -7.34 4.76
CA LEU A 144 15.56 -6.84 4.56
C LEU A 144 15.56 -5.79 3.45
N TYR A 145 14.97 -6.14 2.33
CA TYR A 145 14.71 -5.19 1.25
C TYR A 145 13.39 -4.47 1.48
N GLN A 146 13.37 -3.15 1.30
CA GLN A 146 12.16 -2.34 1.43
C GLN A 146 12.28 -1.04 0.65
N ILE A 147 11.16 -0.38 0.42
CA ILE A 147 11.10 0.99 -0.09
C ILE A 147 11.17 1.95 1.10
N SER A 148 12.19 2.81 1.15
CA SER A 148 12.20 4.00 2.01
C SER A 148 11.30 5.04 1.37
N GLY A 149 10.01 5.03 1.76
CA GLY A 149 8.95 5.78 1.10
C GLY A 149 9.03 7.28 1.37
N THR A 150 8.91 8.07 0.31
CA THR A 150 8.77 9.53 0.35
C THR A 150 7.32 9.97 0.21
N GLY A 151 6.48 9.14 -0.43
CA GLY A 151 5.08 9.41 -0.60
C GLY A 151 4.28 8.24 -1.17
N ALA A 152 2.97 8.38 -1.10
CA ALA A 152 2.03 7.43 -1.69
C ALA A 152 0.72 8.12 -2.08
N VAL A 153 0.00 7.49 -3.00
CA VAL A 153 -1.37 7.84 -3.36
C VAL A 153 -2.24 6.61 -3.19
N VAL A 154 -3.28 6.72 -2.39
CA VAL A 154 -4.35 5.72 -2.32
C VAL A 154 -5.38 6.10 -3.37
N VAL A 155 -5.54 5.22 -4.34
CA VAL A 155 -6.45 5.43 -5.47
C VAL A 155 -7.87 5.11 -5.01
N ALA A 156 -8.75 6.08 -5.16
CA ALA A 156 -10.15 5.88 -4.83
C ALA A 156 -10.76 4.77 -5.67
N SER A 157 -11.34 3.76 -5.02
CA SER A 157 -12.13 2.75 -5.70
C SER A 157 -13.46 3.37 -6.13
N THR A 158 -13.69 3.49 -7.42
CA THR A 158 -15.03 3.73 -7.96
C THR A 158 -15.87 2.49 -7.66
N GLN A 159 -16.78 2.59 -6.69
CA GLN A 159 -17.82 1.59 -6.44
C GLN A 159 -18.90 1.67 -7.52
#